data_ed1c1722ad6065e7f61ff6b4aabfe83a
#
_entry.id   ed1c1722ad6065e7f61ff6b4aabfe83a
#
_cell.length_a   1.000
_cell.length_b   1.000
_cell.length_c   1.000
_cell.angle_alpha   90.00
_cell.angle_beta   90.00
_cell.angle_gamma   90.00
#
_symmetry.space_group_name_H-M   'P 1'
#
loop_
_entity.id
_entity.type
_entity.pdbx_description
1 polymer ?
#
loop_
_entity_poly.entity_id
_entity_poly.type
_entity_poly.pdbx_seq_one_letter_code
_entity_poly.pdbx_strand_id
1 'polypeptide(L)'
;DLMKVAENNPEAKFYFYTKMGDLANNPDAPDNVVGQFSTGAQNREVKKVTVQRDAGKHVKDAVTLPKDMFRDLFKTDAKGKYVKDAKGRSIVKGDEEWNQFKQELAAKYKIDPDTIVTYDQMLKIPEGPKPKWNVVVFPAGHGDLGASRLDVATQFLMFH
;
A
#
# COMPACT_ATOMS: atom_id res chain seq x y z
N ASP A 1 25.96 2.39 1.78
CA ASP A 1 24.98 2.04 2.79
C ASP A 1 23.83 3.07 2.79
N LEU A 2 22.58 2.60 2.56
CA LEU A 2 21.40 3.47 2.49
C LEU A 2 21.22 4.32 3.75
N MET A 3 21.49 3.77 4.93
CA MET A 3 21.33 4.47 6.20
C MET A 3 22.26 5.69 6.29
N LYS A 4 23.52 5.55 5.91
CA LYS A 4 24.47 6.67 5.86
C LYS A 4 24.10 7.72 4.83
N VAL A 5 23.58 7.32 3.69
CA VAL A 5 23.08 8.25 2.66
C VAL A 5 21.90 9.05 3.22
N ALA A 6 20.98 8.38 3.90
CA ALA A 6 19.81 9.03 4.50
C ALA A 6 20.20 10.00 5.63
N GLU A 7 21.12 9.61 6.52
CA GLU A 7 21.66 10.50 7.57
C GLU A 7 22.28 11.77 7.02
N ASN A 8 22.98 11.67 5.89
CA ASN A 8 23.63 12.80 5.23
C ASN A 8 22.67 13.66 4.38
N ASN A 9 21.42 13.23 4.19
CA ASN A 9 20.40 13.91 3.39
C ASN A 9 19.07 13.94 4.13
N PRO A 10 18.97 14.64 5.28
CA PRO A 10 17.81 14.59 6.15
C PRO A 10 16.53 15.17 5.52
N GLU A 11 16.67 16.01 4.49
CA GLU A 11 15.55 16.58 3.73
C GLU A 11 14.94 15.61 2.70
N ALA A 12 15.66 14.53 2.36
CA ALA A 12 15.19 13.52 1.41
C ALA A 12 14.50 12.38 2.14
N LYS A 13 13.41 11.88 1.55
CA LYS A 13 12.74 10.66 2.03
C LYS A 13 13.22 9.46 1.22
N PHE A 14 13.60 8.41 1.92
CA PHE A 14 14.01 7.14 1.33
C PHE A 14 13.01 6.07 1.71
N TYR A 15 12.65 5.21 0.76
CA TYR A 15 11.81 4.06 1.04
C TYR A 15 12.32 2.82 0.31
N PHE A 16 11.98 1.66 0.84
CA PHE A 16 12.31 0.39 0.22
C PHE A 16 11.26 -0.68 0.56
N TYR A 17 11.15 -1.65 -0.32
CA TYR A 17 10.35 -2.85 -0.07
C TYR A 17 11.24 -3.98 0.40
N THR A 18 10.81 -4.75 1.38
CA THR A 18 11.56 -5.87 1.92
C THR A 18 10.65 -7.04 2.29
N LYS A 19 11.19 -8.24 2.18
CA LYS A 19 10.59 -9.46 2.74
C LYS A 19 11.23 -9.87 4.06
N MET A 20 12.11 -9.06 4.61
CA MET A 20 12.78 -9.27 5.89
C MET A 20 12.09 -8.42 6.96
N GLY A 21 11.47 -9.08 7.95
CA GLY A 21 10.69 -8.40 8.98
C GLY A 21 11.52 -7.44 9.83
N ASP A 22 12.77 -7.78 10.11
CA ASP A 22 13.67 -6.93 10.90
C ASP A 22 14.03 -5.64 10.16
N LEU A 23 14.15 -5.69 8.84
CA LEU A 23 14.45 -4.51 8.02
C LEU A 23 13.22 -3.62 7.83
N ALA A 24 12.03 -4.22 7.75
CA ALA A 24 10.78 -3.46 7.57
C ALA A 24 10.53 -2.47 8.73
N ASN A 25 10.99 -2.80 9.92
CA ASN A 25 10.85 -1.97 11.11
C ASN A 25 12.17 -1.94 11.90
N ASN A 26 13.22 -1.46 11.25
CA ASN A 26 14.53 -1.31 11.88
C ASN A 26 14.52 -0.10 12.86
N PRO A 27 14.69 -0.32 14.17
CA PRO A 27 14.67 0.77 15.15
C PRO A 27 15.86 1.72 15.00
N ASP A 28 16.93 1.29 14.36
CA ASP A 28 18.16 2.09 14.16
C ASP A 28 18.12 2.87 12.83
N ALA A 29 17.02 2.75 12.05
CA ALA A 29 16.88 3.49 10.81
C ALA A 29 16.64 4.99 11.08
N PRO A 30 17.26 5.90 10.31
CA PRO A 30 16.94 7.32 10.37
C PRO A 30 15.45 7.58 10.07
N ASP A 31 14.87 8.64 10.65
CA ASP A 31 13.44 8.97 10.52
C ASP A 31 12.98 9.20 9.07
N ASN A 32 13.91 9.55 8.20
CA ASN A 32 13.64 9.72 6.77
C ASN A 32 13.75 8.43 5.93
N VAL A 33 13.91 7.27 6.57
CA VAL A 33 13.94 5.96 5.92
C VAL A 33 12.71 5.15 6.32
N VAL A 34 11.93 4.71 5.32
CA VAL A 34 10.70 3.96 5.53
C VAL A 34 10.80 2.58 4.86
N GLY A 35 10.76 1.53 5.66
CA GLY A 35 10.68 0.15 5.20
C GLY A 35 9.23 -0.29 5.02
N GLN A 36 8.94 -1.00 3.94
CA GLN A 36 7.62 -1.56 3.67
C GLN A 36 7.72 -3.08 3.49
N PHE A 37 7.00 -3.82 4.33
CA PHE A 37 7.01 -5.28 4.29
C PHE A 37 6.14 -5.79 3.14
N SER A 38 6.71 -6.61 2.27
CA SER A 38 6.01 -7.16 1.10
C SER A 38 5.42 -8.53 1.36
N THR A 39 4.23 -8.79 0.82
CA THR A 39 3.63 -10.13 0.81
C THR A 39 4.49 -11.14 0.04
N GLY A 40 4.30 -12.41 0.33
CA GLY A 40 5.11 -13.49 -0.24
C GLY A 40 6.45 -13.71 0.45
N ALA A 41 6.66 -13.11 1.63
CA ALA A 41 7.79 -13.41 2.49
C ALA A 41 7.68 -14.82 3.08
N GLN A 42 8.82 -15.40 3.49
CA GLN A 42 8.84 -16.67 4.19
C GLN A 42 8.09 -16.58 5.53
N ASN A 43 7.48 -17.69 5.97
CA ASN A 43 6.69 -17.73 7.20
C ASN A 43 7.43 -17.22 8.45
N ARG A 44 8.74 -17.45 8.54
CA ARG A 44 9.56 -16.94 9.66
C ARG A 44 9.59 -15.40 9.70
N GLU A 45 9.63 -14.76 8.55
CA GLU A 45 9.64 -13.29 8.45
C GLU A 45 8.25 -12.70 8.75
N VAL A 46 7.20 -13.38 8.31
CA VAL A 46 5.81 -13.03 8.67
C VAL A 46 5.61 -13.10 10.18
N LYS A 47 6.12 -14.13 10.84
CA LYS A 47 6.07 -14.26 12.31
C LYS A 47 6.77 -13.11 13.02
N LYS A 48 7.93 -12.66 12.54
CA LYS A 48 8.64 -11.50 13.11
C LYS A 48 7.78 -10.24 13.05
N VAL A 49 7.17 -9.97 11.91
CA VAL A 49 6.26 -8.82 11.74
C VAL A 49 5.05 -8.93 12.65
N THR A 50 4.47 -10.12 12.80
CA THR A 50 3.36 -10.37 13.72
C THR A 50 3.74 -10.04 15.16
N VAL A 51 4.89 -10.53 15.62
CA VAL A 51 5.39 -10.22 16.98
C VAL A 51 5.59 -8.71 17.17
N GLN A 52 6.11 -8.01 16.17
CA GLN A 52 6.28 -6.57 16.24
C GLN A 52 4.93 -5.84 16.35
N ARG A 53 3.92 -6.26 15.59
CA ARG A 53 2.56 -5.70 15.64
C ARG A 53 1.88 -5.98 16.98
N ASP A 54 2.02 -7.18 17.50
CA ASP A 54 1.49 -7.57 18.83
C ASP A 54 2.13 -6.74 19.95
N ALA A 55 3.39 -6.31 19.76
CA ALA A 55 4.08 -5.40 20.66
C ALA A 55 3.72 -3.90 20.45
N GLY A 56 2.72 -3.62 19.60
CA GLY A 56 2.23 -2.26 19.33
C GLY A 56 3.07 -1.47 18.32
N LYS A 57 4.02 -2.11 17.63
CA LYS A 57 4.80 -1.46 16.58
C LYS A 57 4.03 -1.42 15.27
N HIS A 58 4.08 -0.28 14.62
CA HIS A 58 3.51 -0.15 13.30
C HIS A 58 4.50 -0.62 12.24
N VAL A 59 4.06 -1.60 11.42
CA VAL A 59 4.82 -2.09 10.27
C VAL A 59 4.00 -1.84 9.02
N LYS A 60 4.52 -1.06 8.10
CA LYS A 60 3.88 -0.79 6.80
C LYS A 60 3.91 -2.01 5.91
N ASP A 61 2.80 -2.24 5.19
CA ASP A 61 2.64 -3.38 4.29
C ASP A 61 2.48 -2.97 2.83
N ALA A 62 2.99 -3.84 1.95
CA ALA A 62 2.59 -3.90 0.55
C ALA A 62 1.95 -5.27 0.28
N VAL A 63 0.70 -5.29 -0.08
CA VAL A 63 -0.10 -6.50 -0.28
C VAL A 63 -0.55 -6.58 -1.73
N THR A 64 -0.23 -7.67 -2.42
CA THR A 64 -0.73 -7.93 -3.76
C THR A 64 -2.08 -8.64 -3.68
N LEU A 65 -3.10 -8.04 -4.29
CA LEU A 65 -4.45 -8.59 -4.31
C LEU A 65 -4.62 -9.67 -5.39
N PRO A 66 -5.41 -10.73 -5.12
CA PRO A 66 -5.80 -11.70 -6.14
C PRO A 66 -6.63 -11.03 -7.25
N LYS A 67 -6.47 -11.49 -8.49
CA LYS A 67 -7.17 -10.93 -9.65
C LYS A 67 -8.69 -10.96 -9.55
N ASP A 68 -9.24 -11.99 -8.92
CA ASP A 68 -10.68 -12.16 -8.76
C ASP A 68 -11.33 -11.12 -7.84
N MET A 69 -10.57 -10.51 -6.92
CA MET A 69 -11.08 -9.46 -6.03
C MET A 69 -11.53 -8.18 -6.76
N PHE A 70 -10.92 -7.88 -7.91
CA PHE A 70 -11.22 -6.64 -8.64
C PHE A 70 -11.80 -6.86 -10.04
N ARG A 71 -12.24 -8.10 -10.33
CA ARG A 71 -12.79 -8.49 -11.64
C ARG A 71 -13.94 -7.58 -12.08
N ASP A 72 -14.85 -7.26 -11.18
CA ASP A 72 -16.06 -6.49 -11.47
C ASP A 72 -15.94 -5.00 -11.16
N LEU A 73 -14.75 -4.55 -10.74
CA LEU A 73 -14.51 -3.18 -10.32
C LEU A 73 -14.32 -2.22 -11.51
N PHE A 74 -13.65 -2.66 -12.56
CA PHE A 74 -13.24 -1.78 -13.66
C PHE A 74 -14.09 -1.95 -14.90
N LYS A 75 -14.26 -0.84 -15.64
CA LYS A 75 -14.86 -0.87 -16.97
C LYS A 75 -14.03 -1.68 -17.93
N THR A 76 -14.69 -2.49 -18.76
CA THR A 76 -14.08 -3.28 -19.81
C THR A 76 -14.63 -2.91 -21.17
N ASP A 77 -13.82 -3.02 -22.23
CA ASP A 77 -14.24 -2.89 -23.61
C ASP A 77 -14.88 -4.19 -24.13
N ALA A 78 -15.30 -4.18 -25.40
CA ALA A 78 -15.93 -5.35 -26.03
C ALA A 78 -15.01 -6.60 -26.08
N LYS A 79 -13.69 -6.42 -25.94
CA LYS A 79 -12.69 -7.48 -25.92
C LYS A 79 -12.32 -7.93 -24.50
N GLY A 80 -12.96 -7.38 -23.46
CA GLY A 80 -12.70 -7.66 -22.06
C GLY A 80 -11.45 -7.00 -21.49
N LYS A 81 -10.85 -6.04 -22.20
CA LYS A 81 -9.72 -5.24 -21.70
C LYS A 81 -10.21 -4.07 -20.86
N TYR A 82 -9.46 -3.73 -19.81
CA TYR A 82 -9.79 -2.56 -19.00
C TYR A 82 -9.70 -1.27 -19.79
N VAL A 83 -10.74 -0.45 -19.68
CA VAL A 83 -10.75 0.91 -20.23
C VAL A 83 -9.82 1.78 -19.38
N LYS A 84 -8.97 2.57 -20.03
CA LYS A 84 -7.99 3.44 -19.38
C LYS A 84 -8.38 4.90 -19.50
N ASP A 85 -8.05 5.70 -18.48
CA ASP A 85 -8.14 7.16 -18.52
C ASP A 85 -6.94 7.77 -19.29
N ALA A 86 -6.91 9.11 -19.38
CA ALA A 86 -5.85 9.84 -20.05
C ALA A 86 -4.45 9.62 -19.41
N LYS A 87 -4.40 9.20 -18.13
CA LYS A 87 -3.17 8.88 -17.40
C LYS A 87 -2.81 7.39 -17.46
N GLY A 88 -3.52 6.60 -18.25
CA GLY A 88 -3.30 5.16 -18.41
C GLY A 88 -3.82 4.30 -17.27
N ARG A 89 -4.67 4.83 -16.36
CA ARG A 89 -5.22 4.10 -15.23
C ARG A 89 -6.57 3.49 -15.56
N SER A 90 -6.84 2.32 -14.96
CA SER A 90 -8.12 1.65 -15.10
C SER A 90 -9.26 2.48 -14.48
N ILE A 91 -10.38 2.55 -15.18
CA ILE A 91 -11.56 3.34 -14.78
C ILE A 91 -12.51 2.43 -13.98
N VAL A 92 -12.87 2.85 -12.78
CA VAL A 92 -13.89 2.19 -11.95
C VAL A 92 -15.25 2.31 -12.59
N LYS A 93 -16.07 1.24 -12.56
CA LYS A 93 -17.43 1.23 -13.12
C LYS A 93 -18.33 2.29 -12.51
N GLY A 94 -18.29 2.47 -11.19
CA GLY A 94 -19.08 3.46 -10.48
C GLY A 94 -18.88 3.39 -8.96
N ASP A 95 -19.63 4.26 -8.24
CA ASP A 95 -19.51 4.36 -6.78
C ASP A 95 -20.00 3.10 -6.06
N GLU A 96 -21.01 2.42 -6.59
CA GLU A 96 -21.54 1.18 -6.02
C GLU A 96 -20.48 0.07 -6.04
N GLU A 97 -19.83 -0.13 -7.18
CA GLU A 97 -18.78 -1.14 -7.35
C GLU A 97 -17.55 -0.82 -6.48
N TRP A 98 -17.20 0.45 -6.37
CA TRP A 98 -16.12 0.89 -5.48
C TRP A 98 -16.46 0.64 -4.01
N ASN A 99 -17.68 0.97 -3.59
CA ASN A 99 -18.13 0.71 -2.22
C ASN A 99 -18.17 -0.79 -1.88
N GLN A 100 -18.65 -1.61 -2.80
CA GLN A 100 -18.65 -3.06 -2.64
C GLN A 100 -17.23 -3.60 -2.52
N PHE A 101 -16.30 -3.14 -3.37
CA PHE A 101 -14.90 -3.51 -3.30
C PHE A 101 -14.27 -3.13 -1.95
N LYS A 102 -14.53 -1.95 -1.43
CA LYS A 102 -14.06 -1.53 -0.12
C LYS A 102 -14.58 -2.42 1.00
N GLN A 103 -15.86 -2.79 0.97
CA GLN A 103 -16.44 -3.69 1.97
C GLN A 103 -15.81 -5.09 1.94
N GLU A 104 -15.61 -5.65 0.77
CA GLU A 104 -14.94 -6.96 0.60
C GLU A 104 -13.48 -6.91 1.09
N LEU A 105 -12.75 -5.85 0.74
CA LEU A 105 -11.37 -5.65 1.18
C LEU A 105 -11.29 -5.49 2.70
N ALA A 106 -12.17 -4.68 3.27
CA ALA A 106 -12.26 -4.44 4.71
C ALA A 106 -12.55 -5.73 5.49
N ALA A 107 -13.47 -6.56 5.00
CA ALA A 107 -13.80 -7.84 5.62
C ALA A 107 -12.63 -8.83 5.54
N LYS A 108 -11.96 -8.93 4.40
CA LYS A 108 -10.85 -9.86 4.19
C LYS A 108 -9.62 -9.53 5.04
N TYR A 109 -9.27 -8.26 5.15
CA TYR A 109 -8.07 -7.80 5.85
C TYR A 109 -8.34 -7.21 7.23
N LYS A 110 -9.59 -7.22 7.68
CA LYS A 110 -10.02 -6.72 9.01
C LYS A 110 -9.61 -5.27 9.25
N ILE A 111 -9.90 -4.43 8.27
CA ILE A 111 -9.64 -2.98 8.33
C ILE A 111 -10.94 -2.20 8.20
N ASP A 112 -10.93 -0.94 8.63
CA ASP A 112 -12.07 -0.05 8.50
C ASP A 112 -12.24 0.39 7.05
N PRO A 113 -13.40 0.17 6.41
CA PRO A 113 -13.64 0.58 5.01
C PRO A 113 -13.51 2.09 4.79
N ASP A 114 -13.76 2.92 5.81
CA ASP A 114 -13.60 4.38 5.73
C ASP A 114 -12.14 4.83 5.60
N THR A 115 -11.19 3.95 5.92
CA THR A 115 -9.74 4.21 5.74
C THR A 115 -9.22 3.79 4.37
N ILE A 116 -10.05 3.15 3.55
CA ILE A 116 -9.66 2.68 2.21
C ILE A 116 -9.85 3.80 1.21
N VAL A 117 -8.77 4.20 0.58
CA VAL A 117 -8.74 5.26 -0.44
C VAL A 117 -7.97 4.80 -1.67
N THR A 118 -8.26 5.42 -2.82
CA THR A 118 -7.43 5.25 -4.00
C THR A 118 -6.12 6.02 -3.84
N TYR A 119 -5.09 5.64 -4.59
CA TYR A 119 -3.85 6.38 -4.64
C TYR A 119 -4.05 7.87 -4.98
N ASP A 120 -4.92 8.17 -5.95
CA ASP A 120 -5.23 9.55 -6.31
C ASP A 120 -5.94 10.33 -5.22
N GLN A 121 -6.86 9.68 -4.50
CA GLN A 121 -7.51 10.30 -3.34
C GLN A 121 -6.48 10.59 -2.24
N MET A 122 -5.58 9.66 -1.98
CA MET A 122 -4.51 9.82 -1.00
C MET A 122 -3.62 11.04 -1.32
N LEU A 123 -3.27 11.26 -2.59
CA LEU A 123 -2.45 12.40 -3.01
C LEU A 123 -3.08 13.77 -2.69
N LYS A 124 -4.41 13.84 -2.57
CA LYS A 124 -5.16 15.05 -2.23
C LYS A 124 -5.31 15.28 -0.72
N ILE A 125 -4.87 14.32 0.10
CA ILE A 125 -4.94 14.40 1.56
C ILE A 125 -3.58 14.85 2.07
N PRO A 126 -3.49 15.90 2.91
CA PRO A 126 -2.24 16.28 3.56
C PRO A 126 -1.69 15.13 4.40
N GLU A 127 -0.38 14.90 4.34
CA GLU A 127 0.27 13.83 5.10
C GLU A 127 0.09 14.03 6.61
N GLY A 128 -0.53 13.05 7.28
CA GLY A 128 -0.66 13.03 8.72
C GLY A 128 0.52 12.35 9.41
N PRO A 129 0.65 12.52 10.75
CA PRO A 129 1.79 12.01 11.52
C PRO A 129 1.68 10.51 11.86
N LYS A 130 0.52 9.89 11.68
CA LYS A 130 0.24 8.52 12.09
C LYS A 130 -0.31 7.69 10.94
N PRO A 131 -0.03 6.37 10.94
CA PRO A 131 -0.63 5.44 9.99
C PRO A 131 -2.16 5.44 10.12
N LYS A 132 -2.83 5.64 9.00
CA LYS A 132 -4.29 5.67 8.92
C LYS A 132 -4.82 5.03 7.65
N TRP A 133 -4.22 5.36 6.51
CA TRP A 133 -4.80 5.06 5.21
C TRP A 133 -4.36 3.71 4.65
N ASN A 134 -5.33 2.98 4.11
CA ASN A 134 -5.14 1.77 3.34
C ASN A 134 -5.34 2.14 1.86
N VAL A 135 -4.26 2.19 1.11
CA VAL A 135 -4.24 2.77 -0.23
C VAL A 135 -4.32 1.68 -1.29
N VAL A 136 -5.28 1.81 -2.20
CA VAL A 136 -5.43 0.91 -3.34
C VAL A 136 -4.78 1.55 -4.56
N VAL A 137 -3.78 0.86 -5.12
CA VAL A 137 -3.07 1.27 -6.33
C VAL A 137 -3.65 0.53 -7.52
N PHE A 138 -4.27 1.26 -8.45
CA PHE A 138 -4.91 0.65 -9.62
C PHE A 138 -3.88 0.18 -10.66
N PRO A 139 -4.23 -0.82 -11.50
CA PRO A 139 -3.36 -1.30 -12.57
C PRO A 139 -2.84 -0.15 -13.44
N ALA A 140 -1.57 -0.23 -13.80
CA ALA A 140 -0.78 0.80 -14.50
C ALA A 140 -0.51 2.08 -13.67
N GLY A 141 -0.92 2.11 -12.39
CA GLY A 141 -0.54 3.17 -11.45
C GLY A 141 0.82 2.93 -10.81
N HIS A 142 1.43 4.01 -10.32
CA HIS A 142 2.64 3.98 -9.50
C HIS A 142 2.29 4.29 -8.04
N GLY A 143 2.82 3.51 -7.10
CA GLY A 143 2.51 3.64 -5.67
C GLY A 143 3.64 4.26 -4.83
N ASP A 144 4.65 4.85 -5.46
CA ASP A 144 5.90 5.24 -4.80
C ASP A 144 5.71 6.25 -3.67
N LEU A 145 4.87 7.27 -3.87
CA LEU A 145 4.59 8.26 -2.84
C LEU A 145 3.85 7.67 -1.63
N GLY A 146 2.99 6.66 -1.86
CA GLY A 146 2.34 5.92 -0.78
C GLY A 146 3.35 5.15 0.08
N ALA A 147 4.40 4.59 -0.54
CA ALA A 147 5.46 3.89 0.18
C ALA A 147 6.24 4.81 1.13
N SER A 148 6.43 6.08 0.78
CA SER A 148 7.18 7.06 1.58
C SER A 148 6.35 7.79 2.64
N ARG A 149 5.00 7.78 2.56
CA ARG A 149 4.14 8.54 3.48
C ARG A 149 4.01 7.85 4.83
N LEU A 150 4.12 8.63 5.90
CA LEU A 150 3.95 8.14 7.28
C LEU A 150 2.51 7.73 7.60
N ASP A 151 1.53 8.35 6.97
CA ASP A 151 0.12 8.09 7.21
C ASP A 151 -0.48 6.93 6.39
N VAL A 152 0.31 6.28 5.55
CA VAL A 152 -0.09 5.08 4.81
C VAL A 152 0.29 3.83 5.61
N ALA A 153 -0.73 3.06 6.01
CA ALA A 153 -0.57 1.81 6.74
C ALA A 153 -0.26 0.65 5.78
N THR A 154 -1.11 0.46 4.79
CA THR A 154 -1.00 -0.62 3.79
C THR A 154 -1.19 -0.08 2.39
N GLN A 155 -0.37 -0.54 1.46
CA GLN A 155 -0.62 -0.39 0.03
C GLN A 155 -1.13 -1.71 -0.54
N PHE A 156 -2.29 -1.65 -1.17
CA PHE A 156 -2.86 -2.77 -1.92
C PHE A 156 -2.52 -2.61 -3.40
N LEU A 157 -1.70 -3.53 -3.89
CA LEU A 157 -1.25 -3.57 -5.27
C LEU A 157 -2.09 -4.56 -6.06
N MET A 158 -2.54 -4.17 -7.24
CA MET A 158 -3.29 -5.05 -8.11
C MET A 158 -2.37 -5.70 -9.13
N PHE A 159 -2.48 -7.01 -9.23
CA PHE A 159 -1.69 -7.79 -10.19
C PHE A 159 -2.15 -7.49 -11.62
N HIS A 160 -1.22 -7.29 -12.51
CA HIS A 160 -1.49 -7.08 -13.94
C HIS A 160 -1.79 -8.36 -14.68
#